data_a89959f12617407d3a6e2bad5dd833bd
#
_entry.id   a89959f12617407d3a6e2bad5dd833bd
#
_cell.length_a   1.000
_cell.length_b   1.000
_cell.length_c   1.000
_cell.angle_alpha   90.00
_cell.angle_beta   90.00
_cell.angle_gamma   90.00
#
_symmetry.space_group_name_H-M   'P 1'
#
loop_
_entity.id
_entity.type
_entity.pdbx_description
1 polymer ?
#
loop_
_entity_poly.entity_id
_entity_poly.type
_entity_poly.pdbx_seq_one_letter_code
_entity_poly.pdbx_strand_id
1 'polypeptide(L)'
;MDEFYELLNEYNKTKSIFSEKAISIIKNSIKIIFEKTQVKAIYWTQYTPYFNDGEECTFEIHSILVSTDTLSTFDEDEKSSNTYAIDYLDSKVFSDYEIELISNLVRILQDEDIAEVLKFSFGDHVAITATEEGISIQDHNHY
;
A
#
# COMPACT_ATOMS: atom_id res chain seq x y z
N MET A 1 -10.66 -26.57 -27.73
CA MET A 1 -11.19 -26.03 -26.46
C MET A 1 -10.37 -26.41 -25.24
N ASP A 2 -9.90 -27.65 -25.19
CA ASP A 2 -9.09 -28.12 -24.07
C ASP A 2 -7.77 -27.35 -23.95
N GLU A 3 -7.14 -27.03 -25.08
CA GLU A 3 -5.90 -26.24 -25.10
C GLU A 3 -6.11 -24.83 -24.55
N PHE A 4 -7.26 -24.22 -24.82
CA PHE A 4 -7.61 -22.91 -24.32
C PHE A 4 -7.75 -22.93 -22.78
N TYR A 5 -8.43 -23.93 -22.26
CA TYR A 5 -8.62 -24.08 -20.81
C TYR A 5 -7.30 -24.35 -20.08
N GLU A 6 -6.42 -25.15 -20.69
CA GLU A 6 -5.09 -25.40 -20.14
C GLU A 6 -4.28 -24.10 -20.07
N LEU A 7 -4.31 -23.32 -21.16
CA LEU A 7 -3.61 -22.04 -21.21
C LEU A 7 -4.16 -21.06 -20.19
N LEU A 8 -5.47 -21.00 -20.05
CA LEU A 8 -6.13 -20.15 -19.06
C LEU A 8 -5.77 -20.56 -17.63
N ASN A 9 -5.71 -21.86 -17.36
CA ASN A 9 -5.32 -22.38 -16.05
C ASN A 9 -3.86 -22.03 -15.73
N GLU A 10 -2.96 -22.14 -16.71
CA GLU A 10 -1.57 -21.76 -16.55
C GLU A 10 -1.42 -20.25 -16.27
N TYR A 11 -2.17 -19.43 -17.00
CA TYR A 11 -2.17 -17.99 -16.80
C TYR A 11 -2.65 -17.62 -15.39
N ASN A 12 -3.76 -18.21 -14.96
CA ASN A 12 -4.34 -17.95 -13.64
C ASN A 12 -3.40 -18.41 -12.53
N LYS A 13 -2.73 -19.54 -12.71
CA LYS A 13 -1.74 -20.06 -11.76
C LYS A 13 -0.53 -19.11 -11.64
N THR A 14 -0.02 -18.65 -12.78
CA THR A 14 1.10 -17.71 -12.83
C THR A 14 0.73 -16.40 -12.16
N LYS A 15 -0.49 -15.90 -12.42
CA LYS A 15 -1.00 -14.68 -11.81
C LYS A 15 -1.12 -14.81 -10.28
N SER A 16 -1.61 -15.96 -9.82
CA SER A 16 -1.73 -16.25 -8.39
C SER A 16 -0.35 -16.29 -7.71
N ILE A 17 0.61 -16.95 -8.32
CA ILE A 17 1.99 -17.02 -7.81
C ILE A 17 2.63 -15.63 -7.76
N PHE A 18 2.44 -14.83 -8.80
CA PHE A 18 2.94 -13.46 -8.86
C PHE A 18 2.34 -12.62 -7.72
N SER A 19 1.04 -12.73 -7.49
CA SER A 19 0.35 -11.99 -6.43
C SER A 19 0.87 -12.37 -5.04
N GLU A 20 1.05 -13.65 -4.77
CA GLU A 20 1.59 -14.12 -3.50
C GLU A 20 3.01 -13.59 -3.25
N LYS A 21 3.85 -13.64 -4.27
CA LYS A 21 5.24 -13.14 -4.17
C LYS A 21 5.27 -11.63 -3.99
N ALA A 22 4.44 -10.90 -4.72
CA ALA A 22 4.36 -9.44 -4.62
C ALA A 22 3.93 -9.00 -3.22
N ILE A 23 2.90 -9.63 -2.66
CA ILE A 23 2.43 -9.33 -1.29
C ILE A 23 3.51 -9.69 -0.27
N SER A 24 4.21 -10.78 -0.46
CA SER A 24 5.32 -11.20 0.40
C SER A 24 6.45 -10.15 0.40
N ILE A 25 6.78 -9.62 -0.77
CA ILE A 25 7.79 -8.56 -0.91
C ILE A 25 7.33 -7.28 -0.21
N ILE A 26 6.07 -6.89 -0.37
CA ILE A 26 5.51 -5.72 0.29
C ILE A 26 5.56 -5.88 1.81
N LYS A 27 5.12 -7.00 2.33
CA LYS A 27 5.15 -7.29 3.78
C LYS A 27 6.57 -7.29 4.32
N ASN A 28 7.51 -7.86 3.57
CA ASN A 28 8.92 -7.87 3.97
C ASN A 28 9.52 -6.47 3.97
N SER A 29 9.19 -5.65 2.97
CA SER A 29 9.63 -4.25 2.91
C SER A 29 9.10 -3.45 4.08
N ILE A 30 7.85 -3.65 4.45
CA ILE A 30 7.23 -3.02 5.61
C ILE A 30 7.96 -3.43 6.89
N LYS A 31 8.24 -4.72 7.04
CA LYS A 31 8.97 -5.26 8.19
C LYS A 31 10.36 -4.63 8.32
N ILE A 32 11.08 -4.52 7.21
CA ILE A 32 12.41 -3.90 7.18
C ILE A 32 12.33 -2.45 7.64
N ILE A 33 11.33 -1.70 7.17
CA ILE A 33 11.13 -0.31 7.58
C ILE A 33 10.93 -0.23 9.10
N PHE A 34 10.09 -1.09 9.67
CA PHE A 34 9.87 -1.10 11.12
C PHE A 34 11.13 -1.48 11.91
N GLU A 35 11.97 -2.38 11.37
CA GLU A 35 13.20 -2.81 12.03
C GLU A 35 14.34 -1.80 11.89
N LYS A 36 14.43 -1.11 10.76
CA LYS A 36 15.57 -0.28 10.40
C LYS A 36 15.34 1.22 10.55
N THR A 37 14.11 1.63 10.78
CA THR A 37 13.76 3.05 10.91
C THR A 37 12.93 3.28 12.17
N GLN A 38 12.68 4.55 12.47
CA GLN A 38 11.82 4.93 13.59
C GLN A 38 10.32 4.84 13.27
N VAL A 39 9.97 4.44 12.05
CA VAL A 39 8.56 4.28 11.65
C VAL A 39 7.92 3.13 12.41
N LYS A 40 6.75 3.37 12.98
CA LYS A 40 5.97 2.39 13.76
C LYS A 40 4.65 2.03 13.10
N ALA A 41 4.18 2.84 12.17
CA ALA A 41 2.95 2.56 11.45
C ALA A 41 3.01 3.17 10.04
N ILE A 42 2.38 2.49 9.09
CA ILE A 42 2.26 2.93 7.71
C ILE A 42 0.78 2.83 7.34
N TYR A 43 0.28 3.86 6.67
CA TYR A 43 -1.11 3.97 6.29
C TYR A 43 -1.26 4.38 4.84
N TRP A 44 -2.24 3.80 4.15
CA TRP A 44 -2.66 4.29 2.84
C TRP A 44 -4.12 3.94 2.60
N THR A 45 -4.73 4.66 1.66
CA THR A 45 -6.06 4.32 1.16
C THR A 45 -5.92 3.82 -0.28
N GLN A 46 -6.81 2.93 -0.68
CA GLN A 46 -6.81 2.43 -2.05
C GLN A 46 -8.24 2.31 -2.55
N TYR A 47 -8.49 2.91 -3.69
CA TYR A 47 -9.82 2.93 -4.26
C TYR A 47 -9.82 3.31 -5.73
N THR A 48 -10.92 2.95 -6.40
CA THR A 48 -11.25 3.44 -7.73
C THR A 48 -12.17 4.64 -7.55
N PRO A 49 -11.81 5.84 -8.02
CA PRO A 49 -12.70 7.00 -7.88
C PRO A 49 -14.08 6.75 -8.48
N TYR A 50 -15.12 7.26 -7.83
CA TYR A 50 -16.49 7.12 -8.33
C TYR A 50 -16.79 8.01 -9.53
N PHE A 51 -16.08 9.10 -9.65
CA PHE A 51 -16.30 10.09 -10.69
C PHE A 51 -15.00 10.58 -11.28
N ASN A 52 -14.98 10.74 -12.60
CA ASN A 52 -13.86 11.28 -13.33
C ASN A 52 -14.38 12.04 -14.56
N ASP A 53 -13.90 13.25 -14.78
CA ASP A 53 -14.33 14.18 -15.84
C ASP A 53 -13.98 13.66 -17.25
N GLY A 54 -14.72 12.64 -17.72
CA GLY A 54 -14.57 12.12 -19.08
C GLY A 54 -13.45 11.13 -19.30
N GLU A 55 -12.68 10.79 -18.26
CA GLU A 55 -11.62 9.78 -18.32
C GLU A 55 -12.05 8.51 -17.60
N GLU A 56 -11.41 7.40 -17.89
CA GLU A 56 -11.66 6.15 -17.21
C GLU A 56 -11.18 6.21 -15.77
N CYS A 57 -12.04 5.82 -14.82
CA CYS A 57 -11.65 5.74 -13.42
C CYS A 57 -10.73 4.54 -13.20
N THR A 58 -9.57 4.79 -12.63
CA THR A 58 -8.53 3.79 -12.41
C THR A 58 -8.27 3.60 -10.91
N PHE A 59 -8.16 2.36 -10.48
CA PHE A 59 -7.77 2.04 -9.12
C PHE A 59 -6.36 2.55 -8.84
N GLU A 60 -6.20 3.26 -7.73
CA GLU A 60 -4.91 3.82 -7.31
C GLU A 60 -4.75 3.79 -5.79
N ILE A 61 -3.50 3.90 -5.37
CA ILE A 61 -3.13 4.09 -3.97
C ILE A 61 -3.10 5.59 -3.69
N HIS A 62 -3.72 5.99 -2.59
CA HIS A 62 -3.81 7.40 -2.20
C HIS A 62 -3.34 7.60 -0.76
N SER A 63 -2.97 8.84 -0.43
CA SER A 63 -2.75 9.27 0.95
C SER A 63 -1.81 8.35 1.75
N ILE A 64 -0.61 8.09 1.22
CA ILE A 64 0.37 7.28 1.95
C ILE A 64 0.97 8.12 3.07
N LEU A 65 0.84 7.63 4.30
CA LEU A 65 1.33 8.28 5.50
C LEU A 65 2.21 7.32 6.31
N VAL A 66 3.21 7.86 6.99
CA VAL A 66 4.02 7.11 7.95
C VAL A 66 3.95 7.80 9.31
N SER A 67 4.03 7.03 10.38
CA SER A 67 4.02 7.56 11.74
C SER A 67 5.16 6.97 12.56
N THR A 68 5.73 7.79 13.43
CA THR A 68 6.73 7.34 14.40
C THR A 68 6.09 6.85 15.70
N ASP A 69 4.77 6.98 15.82
CA ASP A 69 3.99 6.42 16.93
C ASP A 69 3.28 5.15 16.51
N THR A 70 3.04 4.26 17.46
CA THR A 70 2.23 3.06 17.23
C THR A 70 0.76 3.45 17.27
N LEU A 71 0.10 3.39 16.11
CA LEU A 71 -1.33 3.66 15.98
C LEU A 71 -2.03 2.43 15.42
N SER A 72 -3.19 2.10 15.96
CA SER A 72 -4.00 0.98 15.46
C SER A 72 -4.77 1.36 14.20
N THR A 73 -5.13 2.64 14.08
CA THR A 73 -5.83 3.18 12.92
C THR A 73 -5.35 4.61 12.69
N PHE A 74 -5.40 5.06 11.44
CA PHE A 74 -5.16 6.46 11.09
C PHE A 74 -6.49 7.14 10.79
N ASP A 75 -6.64 8.34 11.31
CA ASP A 75 -7.70 9.25 10.92
C ASP A 75 -7.04 10.44 10.25
N GLU A 76 -7.38 10.68 8.98
CA GLU A 76 -6.81 11.79 8.22
C GLU A 76 -7.16 13.15 8.83
N ASP A 77 -8.31 13.23 9.50
CA ASP A 77 -8.77 14.45 10.14
C ASP A 77 -8.12 14.67 11.51
N GLU A 78 -7.59 13.61 12.12
CA GLU A 78 -6.95 13.65 13.44
C GLU A 78 -5.46 13.34 13.36
N LYS A 79 -4.75 13.96 12.44
CA LYS A 79 -3.31 13.75 12.28
C LYS A 79 -2.57 14.07 13.56
N SER A 80 -1.86 13.07 14.11
CA SER A 80 -0.98 13.30 15.23
C SER A 80 0.24 14.11 14.76
N SER A 81 0.92 14.77 15.70
CA SER A 81 2.12 15.55 15.40
C SER A 81 3.28 14.68 14.86
N ASN A 82 3.17 13.35 14.97
CA ASN A 82 4.20 12.38 14.56
C ASN A 82 3.82 11.59 13.30
N THR A 83 2.86 12.11 12.52
CA THR A 83 2.42 11.52 11.26
C THR A 83 2.88 12.40 10.09
N TYR A 84 3.47 11.77 9.08
CA TYR A 84 4.11 12.46 7.96
C TYR A 84 3.59 11.93 6.64
N ALA A 85 3.21 12.85 5.74
CA ALA A 85 2.86 12.48 4.37
C ALA A 85 4.14 12.11 3.60
N ILE A 86 4.02 11.13 2.73
CA ILE A 86 5.14 10.62 1.94
C ILE A 86 5.85 11.71 1.13
N ASP A 87 5.08 12.68 0.61
CA ASP A 87 5.63 13.75 -0.22
C ASP A 87 6.40 14.81 0.58
N TYR A 88 6.28 14.78 1.91
CA TYR A 88 6.82 15.80 2.79
C TYR A 88 7.59 15.20 3.97
N LEU A 89 8.42 14.18 3.70
CA LEU A 89 9.27 13.59 4.74
C LEU A 89 10.35 14.60 5.14
N ASP A 90 10.30 14.99 6.41
CA ASP A 90 11.21 15.99 6.95
C ASP A 90 12.60 15.39 7.16
N SER A 91 13.61 15.97 6.50
CA SER A 91 15.01 15.55 6.64
C SER A 91 15.58 15.80 8.03
N LYS A 92 14.89 16.60 8.85
CA LYS A 92 15.26 16.79 10.25
C LYS A 92 14.77 15.66 11.16
N VAL A 93 13.77 14.92 10.71
CA VAL A 93 13.19 13.81 11.45
C VAL A 93 13.74 12.47 10.95
N PHE A 94 13.84 12.31 9.62
CA PHE A 94 14.27 11.05 8.97
C PHE A 94 15.63 11.24 8.33
N SER A 95 16.52 10.26 8.53
CA SER A 95 17.82 10.23 7.84
C SER A 95 17.62 9.92 6.36
N ASP A 96 18.65 10.16 5.55
CA ASP A 96 18.63 9.83 4.13
C ASP A 96 18.40 8.33 3.90
N TYR A 97 18.96 7.50 4.74
CA TYR A 97 18.78 6.04 4.70
C TYR A 97 17.32 5.65 4.97
N GLU A 98 16.71 6.27 5.98
CA GLU A 98 15.30 6.02 6.31
C GLU A 98 14.38 6.46 5.17
N ILE A 99 14.63 7.64 4.60
CA ILE A 99 13.87 8.16 3.46
C ILE A 99 14.00 7.22 2.26
N GLU A 100 15.19 6.68 2.01
CA GLU A 100 15.41 5.74 0.91
C GLU A 100 14.58 4.46 1.08
N LEU A 101 14.57 3.88 2.28
CA LEU A 101 13.79 2.67 2.56
C LEU A 101 12.30 2.92 2.38
N ILE A 102 11.81 4.05 2.90
CA ILE A 102 10.39 4.44 2.76
C ILE A 102 10.05 4.65 1.28
N SER A 103 10.91 5.37 0.56
CA SER A 103 10.71 5.66 -0.87
C SER A 103 10.67 4.39 -1.72
N ASN A 104 11.46 3.37 -1.37
CA ASN A 104 11.45 2.09 -2.07
C ASN A 104 10.09 1.40 -1.92
N LEU A 105 9.52 1.41 -0.72
CA LEU A 105 8.18 0.84 -0.50
C LEU A 105 7.13 1.63 -1.29
N VAL A 106 7.18 2.95 -1.26
CA VAL A 106 6.24 3.81 -1.98
C VAL A 106 6.28 3.51 -3.49
N ARG A 107 7.48 3.34 -4.02
CA ARG A 107 7.66 3.03 -5.45
C ARG A 107 7.01 1.71 -5.82
N ILE A 108 7.11 0.71 -4.94
CA ILE A 108 6.44 -0.59 -5.13
C ILE A 108 4.92 -0.41 -5.08
N LEU A 109 4.41 0.29 -4.05
CA LEU A 109 2.97 0.49 -3.88
C LEU A 109 2.33 1.27 -5.03
N GLN A 110 3.08 2.16 -5.67
CA GLN A 110 2.59 3.00 -6.76
C GLN A 110 2.82 2.41 -8.15
N ASP A 111 3.41 1.22 -8.24
CA ASP A 111 3.62 0.54 -9.52
C ASP A 111 2.29 0.05 -10.09
N GLU A 112 2.07 0.28 -11.38
CA GLU A 112 0.82 -0.09 -12.06
C GLU A 112 0.53 -1.59 -12.01
N ASP A 113 1.56 -2.42 -12.14
CA ASP A 113 1.40 -3.88 -12.11
C ASP A 113 1.07 -4.36 -10.70
N ILE A 114 1.50 -3.63 -9.68
CA ILE A 114 1.22 -3.93 -8.28
C ILE A 114 -0.19 -3.48 -7.89
N ALA A 115 -0.75 -2.47 -8.54
CA ALA A 115 -2.08 -1.95 -8.23
C ALA A 115 -3.15 -3.05 -8.27
N GLU A 116 -3.14 -3.90 -9.30
CA GLU A 116 -4.10 -5.01 -9.40
C GLU A 116 -3.93 -6.02 -8.27
N VAL A 117 -2.68 -6.31 -7.89
CA VAL A 117 -2.37 -7.20 -6.78
C VAL A 117 -2.93 -6.66 -5.48
N LEU A 118 -2.74 -5.37 -5.23
CA LEU A 118 -3.25 -4.70 -4.02
C LEU A 118 -4.77 -4.70 -3.98
N LYS A 119 -5.41 -4.41 -5.11
CA LYS A 119 -6.88 -4.43 -5.21
C LYS A 119 -7.43 -5.83 -4.92
N PHE A 120 -6.83 -6.85 -5.51
CA PHE A 120 -7.24 -8.24 -5.31
C PHE A 120 -7.01 -8.72 -3.88
N SER A 121 -5.84 -8.38 -3.30
CA SER A 121 -5.44 -8.91 -2.00
C SER A 121 -6.10 -8.17 -0.83
N PHE A 122 -6.28 -6.86 -0.93
CA PHE A 122 -6.79 -6.03 0.16
C PHE A 122 -8.17 -5.44 -0.10
N GLY A 123 -8.58 -5.33 -1.36
CA GLY A 123 -9.89 -4.82 -1.75
C GLY A 123 -9.87 -3.41 -2.32
N ASP A 124 -11.01 -3.02 -2.85
CA ASP A 124 -11.28 -1.67 -3.35
C ASP A 124 -12.00 -0.87 -2.26
N HIS A 125 -11.83 0.44 -2.22
CA HIS A 125 -12.45 1.33 -1.24
C HIS A 125 -12.11 0.93 0.20
N VAL A 126 -10.82 0.73 0.46
CA VAL A 126 -10.33 0.33 1.79
C VAL A 126 -9.18 1.23 2.25
N ALA A 127 -9.04 1.33 3.56
CA ALA A 127 -7.90 1.95 4.22
C ALA A 127 -7.06 0.85 4.86
N ILE A 128 -5.76 0.91 4.64
CA ILE A 128 -4.81 -0.09 5.12
C ILE A 128 -3.95 0.55 6.20
N THR A 129 -3.81 -0.13 7.32
CA THR A 129 -2.89 0.26 8.39
C THR A 129 -1.94 -0.90 8.68
N ALA A 130 -0.65 -0.66 8.51
CA ALA A 130 0.38 -1.64 8.82
C ALA A 130 1.12 -1.23 10.08
N THR A 131 1.22 -2.14 11.04
CA THR A 131 1.99 -1.97 12.28
C THR A 131 2.82 -3.23 12.52
N GLU A 132 3.62 -3.23 13.57
CA GLU A 132 4.40 -4.42 13.95
C GLU A 132 3.51 -5.63 14.24
N GLU A 133 2.25 -5.41 14.63
CA GLU A 133 1.28 -6.46 14.90
C GLU A 133 0.65 -7.06 13.65
N GLY A 134 0.78 -6.40 12.50
CA GLY A 134 0.25 -6.88 11.23
C GLY A 134 -0.45 -5.80 10.44
N ILE A 135 -1.23 -6.24 9.46
CA ILE A 135 -1.96 -5.36 8.54
C ILE A 135 -3.44 -5.40 8.88
N SER A 136 -4.03 -4.23 9.06
CA SER A 136 -5.46 -4.04 9.33
C SER A 136 -6.11 -3.37 8.11
N ILE A 137 -7.30 -3.85 7.75
CA ILE A 137 -8.05 -3.36 6.59
C ILE A 137 -9.41 -2.86 7.07
N GLN A 138 -9.77 -1.66 6.67
CA GLN A 138 -11.05 -1.04 7.00
C GLN A 138 -11.72 -0.51 5.74
N ASP A 139 -13.05 -0.52 5.72
CA ASP A 139 -13.79 0.12 4.63
C ASP A 139 -13.50 1.62 4.63
N HIS A 140 -13.38 2.20 3.45
CA HIS A 140 -13.09 3.62 3.29
C HIS A 140 -14.08 4.26 2.31
N ASN A 141 -14.86 5.20 2.81
CA ASN A 141 -15.75 6.01 1.99
C ASN A 141 -15.07 7.34 1.64
N HIS A 142 -14.97 7.62 0.35
CA HIS A 142 -14.30 8.82 -0.14
C HIS A 142 -15.27 9.55 -1.09
N TYR A 143 -16.01 10.47 -0.55
CA TYR A 143 -16.95 11.26 -1.33
C TYR A 143 -16.40 12.65 -1.61
#